data_a679031db59befa992c2262250da4046
#
_entry.id   a679031db59befa992c2262250da4046
#
_cell.length_a   1.000
_cell.length_b   1.000
_cell.length_c   1.000
_cell.angle_alpha   90.00
_cell.angle_beta   90.00
_cell.angle_gamma   90.00
#
_symmetry.space_group_name_H-M   'P 1'
#
loop_
_entity.id
_entity.type
_entity.pdbx_description
1 polymer ?
#
loop_
_entity_poly.entity_id
_entity_poly.type
_entity_poly.pdbx_seq_one_letter_code
_entity_poly.pdbx_strand_id
1 'polypeptide(L)'
;RVRVLRSLGSALGHMHAGTAGHEQDYETLLNRMLRKNPDLAPHQSVRDEALERSIGIGLDLLDKAGLEAPASFRDLAGQAARSLASGKDRAFTPFDLSPDNIIVSQRLHFLDYEWAGFRNVGFDVACVIAGFPQFLFSKPITDEEADIFISAWSRAVSEVWPLFSNAEETHGLIVASLIGWALSSVTTMHAGG
;
A
#
# COMPACT_ATOMS: atom_id res chain seq x y z
N ARG A 1 -0.15 4.20 21.96
CA ARG A 1 -0.44 4.23 20.52
C ARG A 1 0.73 4.80 19.75
N VAL A 2 1.21 6.02 20.09
CA VAL A 2 2.37 6.70 19.45
C VAL A 2 3.62 5.80 19.33
N ARG A 3 3.98 5.10 20.43
CA ARG A 3 5.12 4.17 20.40
C ARG A 3 4.94 3.05 19.37
N VAL A 4 3.73 2.50 19.26
CA VAL A 4 3.41 1.43 18.31
C VAL A 4 3.52 1.96 16.88
N LEU A 5 2.93 3.12 16.57
CA LEU A 5 2.98 3.73 15.24
C LEU A 5 4.41 4.05 14.80
N ARG A 6 5.25 4.58 15.72
CA ARG A 6 6.67 4.79 15.43
C ARG A 6 7.40 3.49 15.13
N SER A 7 7.15 2.45 15.91
CA SER A 7 7.75 1.14 15.69
C SER A 7 7.25 0.50 14.39
N LEU A 8 5.98 0.68 14.06
CA LEU A 8 5.37 0.21 12.82
C LEU A 8 6.01 0.90 11.60
N GLY A 9 6.11 2.23 11.62
CA GLY A 9 6.77 2.98 10.54
C GLY A 9 8.22 2.52 10.34
N SER A 10 8.97 2.37 11.43
CA SER A 10 10.35 1.87 11.36
C SER A 10 10.43 0.44 10.82
N ALA A 11 9.61 -0.48 11.31
CA ALA A 11 9.62 -1.87 10.87
C ALA A 11 9.23 -2.02 9.39
N LEU A 12 8.18 -1.33 8.97
CA LEU A 12 7.73 -1.29 7.58
C LEU A 12 8.81 -0.69 6.68
N GLY A 13 9.39 0.44 7.08
CA GLY A 13 10.45 1.09 6.32
C GLY A 13 11.70 0.22 6.15
N HIS A 14 12.13 -0.49 7.20
CA HIS A 14 13.24 -1.44 7.08
C HIS A 14 12.90 -2.63 6.17
N MET A 15 11.66 -3.12 6.18
CA MET A 15 11.23 -4.18 5.25
C MET A 15 11.29 -3.68 3.80
N HIS A 16 10.76 -2.49 3.53
CA HIS A 16 10.83 -1.88 2.20
C HIS A 16 12.27 -1.66 1.75
N ALA A 17 13.10 -1.02 2.59
CA ALA A 17 14.49 -0.77 2.27
C ALA A 17 15.29 -2.07 2.04
N GLY A 18 15.06 -3.09 2.87
CA GLY A 18 15.76 -4.37 2.78
C GLY A 18 15.32 -5.24 1.60
N THR A 19 14.19 -4.95 0.98
CA THR A 19 13.68 -5.72 -0.17
C THR A 19 13.73 -4.96 -1.49
N ALA A 20 14.07 -3.68 -1.46
CA ALA A 20 14.25 -2.88 -2.67
C ALA A 20 15.28 -3.52 -3.62
N GLY A 21 14.92 -3.63 -4.89
CA GLY A 21 15.78 -4.26 -5.91
C GLY A 21 15.73 -5.78 -5.96
N HIS A 22 15.00 -6.46 -5.06
CA HIS A 22 14.87 -7.93 -5.02
C HIS A 22 13.59 -8.45 -5.70
N GLU A 23 12.97 -7.68 -6.58
CA GLU A 23 11.73 -8.07 -7.27
C GLU A 23 11.92 -9.36 -8.09
N GLN A 24 13.05 -9.49 -8.79
CA GLN A 24 13.34 -10.68 -9.59
C GLN A 24 13.53 -11.94 -8.73
N ASP A 25 14.12 -11.80 -7.55
CA ASP A 25 14.26 -12.91 -6.61
C ASP A 25 12.88 -13.36 -6.10
N TYR A 26 12.02 -12.40 -5.76
CA TYR A 26 10.64 -12.66 -5.36
C TYR A 26 9.86 -13.38 -6.47
N GLU A 27 9.90 -12.88 -7.70
CA GLU A 27 9.22 -13.50 -8.84
C GLU A 27 9.71 -14.93 -9.09
N THR A 28 11.01 -15.15 -8.95
CA THR A 28 11.61 -16.49 -9.08
C THR A 28 11.07 -17.45 -8.04
N LEU A 29 10.97 -17.01 -6.79
CA LEU A 29 10.42 -17.81 -5.69
C LEU A 29 8.92 -18.05 -5.86
N LEU A 30 8.15 -17.00 -6.21
CA LEU A 30 6.72 -17.10 -6.49
C LEU A 30 6.44 -18.08 -7.62
N ASN A 31 7.13 -17.96 -8.74
CA ASN A 31 6.99 -18.86 -9.89
C ASN A 31 7.35 -20.32 -9.53
N ARG A 32 8.34 -20.52 -8.66
CA ARG A 32 8.68 -21.86 -8.15
C ARG A 32 7.56 -22.42 -7.28
N MET A 33 6.96 -21.59 -6.43
CA MET A 33 5.83 -21.98 -5.58
C MET A 33 4.61 -22.32 -6.44
N LEU A 34 4.25 -21.48 -7.42
CA LEU A 34 3.11 -21.69 -8.31
C LEU A 34 3.26 -22.94 -9.16
N ARG A 35 4.49 -23.25 -9.64
CA ARG A 35 4.74 -24.54 -10.34
C ARG A 35 4.49 -25.77 -9.47
N LYS A 36 4.70 -25.66 -8.15
CA LYS A 36 4.39 -26.75 -7.20
C LYS A 36 2.91 -26.80 -6.81
N ASN A 37 2.21 -25.70 -6.97
CA ASN A 37 0.80 -25.53 -6.60
C ASN A 37 0.05 -24.85 -7.76
N PRO A 38 -0.15 -25.55 -8.89
CA PRO A 38 -0.69 -24.93 -10.11
C PRO A 38 -2.08 -24.34 -9.94
N ASP A 39 -2.86 -24.86 -9.00
CA ASP A 39 -4.21 -24.38 -8.72
C ASP A 39 -4.23 -22.95 -8.12
N LEU A 40 -3.09 -22.47 -7.59
CA LEU A 40 -2.97 -21.11 -7.06
C LEU A 40 -2.67 -20.06 -8.14
N ALA A 41 -2.11 -20.44 -9.27
CA ALA A 41 -1.68 -19.51 -10.31
C ALA A 41 -2.84 -18.64 -10.88
N PRO A 42 -4.04 -19.19 -11.18
CA PRO A 42 -5.16 -18.37 -11.64
C PRO A 42 -5.63 -17.35 -10.61
N HIS A 43 -5.62 -17.70 -9.33
CA HIS A 43 -6.02 -16.79 -8.26
C HIS A 43 -5.05 -15.61 -8.12
N GLN A 44 -3.75 -15.85 -8.25
CA GLN A 44 -2.73 -14.79 -8.22
C GLN A 44 -2.90 -13.81 -9.39
N SER A 45 -3.05 -14.33 -10.62
CA SER A 45 -3.23 -13.51 -11.81
C SER A 45 -4.50 -12.63 -11.73
N VAL A 46 -5.63 -13.22 -11.34
CA VAL A 46 -6.89 -12.47 -11.18
C VAL A 46 -6.77 -11.34 -10.16
N ARG A 47 -6.07 -11.60 -9.06
CA ARG A 47 -5.84 -10.61 -8.00
C ARG A 47 -4.99 -9.44 -8.48
N ASP A 48 -3.86 -9.72 -9.13
CA ASP A 48 -2.97 -8.69 -9.62
C ASP A 48 -3.66 -7.81 -10.69
N GLU A 49 -4.38 -8.41 -11.62
CA GLU A 49 -5.19 -7.71 -12.61
C GLU A 49 -6.32 -6.87 -11.98
N ALA A 50 -6.95 -7.37 -10.92
CA ALA A 50 -7.99 -6.64 -10.20
C ALA A 50 -7.42 -5.39 -9.51
N LEU A 51 -6.25 -5.51 -8.88
CA LEU A 51 -5.56 -4.38 -8.25
C LEU A 51 -5.15 -3.31 -9.28
N GLU A 52 -4.58 -3.71 -10.41
CA GLU A 52 -4.17 -2.77 -11.46
C GLU A 52 -5.33 -1.94 -12.00
N ARG A 53 -6.52 -2.55 -12.12
CA ARG A 53 -7.72 -1.90 -12.66
C ARG A 53 -8.56 -1.17 -11.61
N SER A 54 -8.37 -1.46 -10.33
CA SER A 54 -9.25 -1.02 -9.25
C SER A 54 -9.39 0.50 -9.14
N ILE A 55 -8.29 1.23 -9.35
CA ILE A 55 -8.29 2.69 -9.26
C ILE A 55 -9.13 3.32 -10.37
N GLY A 56 -9.01 2.83 -11.60
CA GLY A 56 -9.82 3.29 -12.74
C GLY A 56 -11.31 2.97 -12.53
N ILE A 57 -11.62 1.77 -12.07
CA ILE A 57 -13.01 1.37 -11.75
C ILE A 57 -13.58 2.27 -10.64
N GLY A 58 -12.79 2.60 -9.62
CA GLY A 58 -13.20 3.52 -8.56
C GLY A 58 -13.55 4.91 -9.07
N LEU A 59 -12.77 5.46 -10.02
CA LEU A 59 -13.12 6.71 -10.70
C LEU A 59 -14.44 6.61 -11.47
N ASP A 60 -14.63 5.54 -12.23
CA ASP A 60 -15.88 5.30 -12.99
C ASP A 60 -17.10 5.19 -12.06
N LEU A 61 -16.91 4.62 -10.86
CA LEU A 61 -17.97 4.52 -9.85
C LEU A 61 -18.34 5.88 -9.29
N LEU A 62 -17.36 6.77 -9.04
CA LEU A 62 -17.63 8.16 -8.64
C LEU A 62 -18.45 8.89 -9.72
N ASP A 63 -18.03 8.79 -10.98
CA ASP A 63 -18.74 9.42 -12.10
C ASP A 63 -20.19 8.91 -12.23
N LYS A 64 -20.40 7.59 -12.12
CA LYS A 64 -21.75 6.98 -12.12
C LYS A 64 -22.60 7.44 -10.95
N ALA A 65 -21.98 7.75 -9.82
CA ALA A 65 -22.67 8.31 -8.64
C ALA A 65 -22.95 9.82 -8.76
N GLY A 66 -22.55 10.47 -9.86
CA GLY A 66 -22.70 11.91 -10.06
C GLY A 66 -21.74 12.76 -9.23
N LEU A 67 -20.65 12.17 -8.76
CA LEU A 67 -19.60 12.86 -8.01
C LEU A 67 -18.47 13.27 -8.95
N GLU A 68 -18.47 14.55 -9.34
CA GLU A 68 -17.45 15.11 -10.22
C GLU A 68 -16.11 15.25 -9.47
N ALA A 69 -15.14 14.43 -9.83
CA ALA A 69 -13.79 14.54 -9.31
C ALA A 69 -13.03 15.67 -10.04
N PRO A 70 -12.35 16.59 -9.31
CA PRO A 70 -11.50 17.62 -9.92
C PRO A 70 -10.40 17.03 -10.80
N ALA A 71 -9.93 17.77 -11.80
CA ALA A 71 -8.87 17.33 -12.72
C ALA A 71 -7.59 16.89 -11.94
N SER A 72 -7.17 17.68 -10.96
CA SER A 72 -6.02 17.34 -10.10
C SER A 72 -6.17 16.02 -9.36
N PHE A 73 -7.38 15.69 -8.91
CA PHE A 73 -7.66 14.39 -8.28
C PHE A 73 -7.53 13.24 -9.29
N ARG A 74 -8.04 13.42 -10.52
CA ARG A 74 -7.92 12.45 -11.60
C ARG A 74 -6.46 12.23 -12.01
N ASP A 75 -5.66 13.32 -12.05
CA ASP A 75 -4.23 13.26 -12.35
C ASP A 75 -3.47 12.43 -11.29
N LEU A 76 -3.76 12.67 -10.01
CA LEU A 76 -3.18 11.90 -8.90
C LEU A 76 -3.64 10.44 -8.90
N ALA A 77 -4.90 10.18 -9.21
CA ALA A 77 -5.40 8.80 -9.38
C ALA A 77 -4.69 8.08 -10.53
N GLY A 78 -4.48 8.76 -11.66
CA GLY A 78 -3.69 8.24 -12.77
C GLY A 78 -2.22 7.99 -12.41
N GLN A 79 -1.62 8.86 -11.60
CA GLN A 79 -0.27 8.66 -11.06
C GLN A 79 -0.22 7.43 -10.15
N ALA A 80 -1.18 7.28 -9.24
CA ALA A 80 -1.29 6.13 -8.35
C ALA A 80 -1.43 4.82 -9.13
N ALA A 81 -2.30 4.77 -10.13
CA ALA A 81 -2.49 3.59 -10.97
C ALA A 81 -1.20 3.18 -11.71
N ARG A 82 -0.49 4.16 -12.28
CA ARG A 82 0.80 3.89 -12.93
C ARG A 82 1.86 3.41 -11.96
N SER A 83 1.94 4.01 -10.76
CA SER A 83 2.92 3.60 -9.75
C SER A 83 2.62 2.26 -9.11
N LEU A 84 1.36 1.83 -9.05
CA LEU A 84 0.99 0.49 -8.61
C LEU A 84 1.46 -0.58 -9.58
N ALA A 85 1.25 -0.36 -10.88
CA ALA A 85 1.63 -1.30 -11.94
C ALA A 85 3.15 -1.32 -12.22
N SER A 86 3.80 -0.13 -12.15
CA SER A 86 5.23 0.02 -12.47
C SER A 86 5.82 1.21 -11.70
N GLY A 87 7.12 1.38 -11.72
CA GLY A 87 7.74 2.56 -11.10
C GLY A 87 9.05 2.23 -10.37
N LYS A 88 9.63 3.23 -9.72
CA LYS A 88 10.96 3.17 -9.11
C LYS A 88 10.94 2.80 -7.63
N ASP A 89 9.87 3.19 -6.92
CA ASP A 89 9.79 3.08 -5.47
C ASP A 89 9.04 1.81 -5.09
N ARG A 90 9.62 0.67 -5.52
CA ARG A 90 9.02 -0.66 -5.35
C ARG A 90 9.84 -1.51 -4.40
N ALA A 91 9.12 -2.19 -3.54
CA ALA A 91 9.66 -3.18 -2.61
C ALA A 91 8.62 -4.26 -2.34
N PHE A 92 8.96 -5.24 -1.54
CA PHE A 92 7.98 -6.17 -1.01
C PHE A 92 7.04 -5.44 -0.07
N THR A 93 5.76 -5.47 -0.38
CA THR A 93 4.67 -4.85 0.38
C THR A 93 3.73 -5.92 0.89
N PRO A 94 3.39 -5.97 2.19
CA PRO A 94 2.30 -6.79 2.71
C PRO A 94 0.95 -6.44 2.10
N PHE A 95 0.74 -5.17 1.78
CA PHE A 95 -0.40 -4.55 1.16
C PHE A 95 -1.64 -4.45 2.06
N ASP A 96 -1.98 -5.49 2.82
CA ASP A 96 -3.04 -5.45 3.83
C ASP A 96 -2.44 -5.30 5.25
N LEU A 97 -2.25 -4.07 5.67
CA LEU A 97 -1.72 -3.69 6.98
C LEU A 97 -2.84 -3.33 7.96
N SER A 98 -3.95 -4.06 7.90
CA SER A 98 -5.01 -3.90 8.89
C SER A 98 -4.51 -4.26 10.31
N PRO A 99 -5.07 -3.68 11.38
CA PRO A 99 -4.59 -3.89 12.75
C PRO A 99 -4.62 -5.34 13.23
N ASP A 100 -5.51 -6.17 12.69
CA ASP A 100 -5.62 -7.60 12.97
C ASP A 100 -4.51 -8.42 12.30
N ASN A 101 -3.86 -7.87 11.26
CA ASN A 101 -2.70 -8.45 10.61
C ASN A 101 -1.36 -8.03 11.26
N ILE A 102 -1.39 -7.34 12.40
CA ILE A 102 -0.18 -6.82 13.06
C ILE A 102 -0.14 -7.26 14.52
N ILE A 103 0.79 -8.17 14.85
CA ILE A 103 1.05 -8.54 16.24
C ILE A 103 2.10 -7.62 16.83
N VAL A 104 1.73 -6.97 17.94
CA VAL A 104 2.61 -6.11 18.72
C VAL A 104 3.09 -6.86 19.96
N SER A 105 4.38 -7.23 19.97
CA SER A 105 5.04 -7.86 21.11
C SER A 105 6.33 -7.11 21.46
N GLN A 106 7.42 -7.80 21.75
CA GLN A 106 8.77 -7.21 21.82
C GLN A 106 9.24 -6.72 20.44
N ARG A 107 8.74 -7.34 19.37
CA ARG A 107 8.91 -6.96 17.96
C ARG A 107 7.54 -6.90 17.31
N LEU A 108 7.46 -6.21 16.17
CA LEU A 108 6.29 -6.23 15.31
C LEU A 108 6.38 -7.43 14.35
N HIS A 109 5.25 -8.11 14.18
CA HIS A 109 5.12 -9.19 13.22
C HIS A 109 3.92 -8.88 12.32
N PHE A 110 4.15 -8.95 11.02
CA PHE A 110 3.09 -8.86 10.03
C PHE A 110 2.57 -10.28 9.75
N LEU A 111 1.28 -10.39 9.60
CA LEU A 111 0.56 -11.63 9.29
C LEU A 111 -0.17 -11.48 7.97
N ASP A 112 -0.71 -12.59 7.49
CA ASP A 112 -1.60 -12.67 6.34
C ASP A 112 -1.08 -11.98 5.08
N TYR A 113 -0.06 -12.57 4.48
CA TYR A 113 0.59 -12.07 3.27
C TYR A 113 -0.14 -12.46 1.98
N GLU A 114 -1.44 -12.75 2.04
CA GLU A 114 -2.17 -13.18 0.83
C GLU A 114 -2.24 -12.10 -0.25
N TRP A 115 -2.17 -10.80 0.13
CA TRP A 115 -2.12 -9.66 -0.78
C TRP A 115 -0.70 -9.18 -1.06
N ALA A 116 0.31 -9.80 -0.46
CA ALA A 116 1.68 -9.34 -0.59
C ALA A 116 2.20 -9.44 -2.03
N GLY A 117 3.11 -8.54 -2.36
CA GLY A 117 3.76 -8.49 -3.67
C GLY A 117 4.80 -7.39 -3.77
N PHE A 118 5.45 -7.26 -4.91
CA PHE A 118 6.31 -6.12 -5.18
C PHE A 118 5.49 -4.98 -5.78
N ARG A 119 5.30 -3.92 -5.02
CA ARG A 119 4.49 -2.76 -5.40
C ARG A 119 5.12 -1.46 -4.91
N ASN A 120 4.53 -0.35 -5.29
CA ASN A 120 4.93 0.96 -4.78
C ASN A 120 4.70 1.03 -3.26
N VAL A 121 5.74 1.41 -2.53
CA VAL A 121 5.76 1.44 -1.06
C VAL A 121 4.77 2.43 -0.43
N GLY A 122 4.35 3.44 -1.19
CA GLY A 122 3.37 4.43 -0.74
C GLY A 122 2.00 3.84 -0.42
N PHE A 123 1.62 2.72 -1.07
CA PHE A 123 0.33 2.07 -0.82
C PHE A 123 0.25 1.45 0.59
N ASP A 124 1.33 0.88 1.09
CA ASP A 124 1.39 0.38 2.46
C ASP A 124 1.30 1.53 3.48
N VAL A 125 1.96 2.65 3.21
CA VAL A 125 1.85 3.86 4.04
C VAL A 125 0.42 4.37 4.01
N ALA A 126 -0.20 4.44 2.82
CA ALA A 126 -1.58 4.85 2.64
C ALA A 126 -2.56 3.94 3.38
N CYS A 127 -2.38 2.62 3.34
CA CYS A 127 -3.19 1.65 4.08
C CYS A 127 -3.21 1.96 5.57
N VAL A 128 -2.04 2.20 6.17
CA VAL A 128 -1.94 2.47 7.62
C VAL A 128 -2.62 3.79 8.00
N ILE A 129 -2.44 4.86 7.22
CA ILE A 129 -2.96 6.19 7.59
C ILE A 129 -4.40 6.44 7.16
N ALA A 130 -4.88 5.78 6.10
CA ALA A 130 -6.25 5.93 5.63
C ALA A 130 -7.28 5.42 6.63
N GLY A 131 -6.94 4.38 7.38
CA GLY A 131 -7.83 3.80 8.37
C GLY A 131 -9.11 3.18 7.81
N PHE A 132 -9.21 2.98 6.50
CA PHE A 132 -10.41 2.45 5.83
C PHE A 132 -9.98 1.52 4.67
N PRO A 133 -10.68 0.40 4.44
CA PRO A 133 -11.83 -0.13 5.20
C PRO A 133 -11.45 -0.89 6.49
N GLN A 134 -10.17 -1.13 6.74
CA GLN A 134 -9.67 -2.06 7.75
C GLN A 134 -9.90 -1.59 9.20
N PHE A 135 -10.13 -0.30 9.40
CA PHE A 135 -10.23 0.29 10.74
C PHE A 135 -11.66 0.52 11.23
N LEU A 136 -12.63 -0.25 10.73
CA LEU A 136 -14.02 -0.16 11.16
C LEU A 136 -14.21 -0.27 12.70
N PHE A 137 -13.30 -0.96 13.37
CA PHE A 137 -13.36 -1.23 14.81
C PHE A 137 -12.29 -0.48 15.61
N SER A 138 -11.46 0.32 14.97
CA SER A 138 -10.41 1.07 15.64
C SER A 138 -10.60 2.58 15.48
N LYS A 139 -10.11 3.32 16.48
CA LYS A 139 -10.11 4.78 16.40
C LYS A 139 -9.17 5.22 15.28
N PRO A 140 -9.61 6.08 14.35
CA PRO A 140 -8.74 6.65 13.32
C PRO A 140 -7.47 7.26 13.94
N ILE A 141 -6.37 7.25 13.21
CA ILE A 141 -5.15 7.95 13.63
C ILE A 141 -5.31 9.45 13.38
N THR A 142 -4.74 10.26 14.26
CA THR A 142 -4.72 11.72 14.09
C THR A 142 -3.61 12.13 13.15
N ASP A 143 -3.60 13.38 12.68
CA ASP A 143 -2.55 13.90 11.81
C ASP A 143 -1.17 13.80 12.49
N GLU A 144 -1.07 14.10 13.79
CA GLU A 144 0.17 13.99 14.56
C GLU A 144 0.64 12.53 14.69
N GLU A 145 -0.29 11.58 14.81
CA GLU A 145 0.01 10.16 14.84
C GLU A 145 0.47 9.66 13.47
N ALA A 146 -0.13 10.15 12.37
CA ALA A 146 0.30 9.88 11.01
C ALA A 146 1.71 10.42 10.77
N ASP A 147 1.99 11.66 11.17
CA ASP A 147 3.32 12.28 11.05
C ASP A 147 4.41 11.47 11.77
N ILE A 148 4.11 10.94 12.95
CA ILE A 148 5.05 10.09 13.70
C ILE A 148 5.34 8.79 12.95
N PHE A 149 4.33 8.15 12.38
CA PHE A 149 4.47 6.95 11.57
C PHE A 149 5.27 7.23 10.29
N ILE A 150 4.87 8.25 9.53
CA ILE A 150 5.51 8.66 8.27
C ILE A 150 6.97 9.03 8.50
N SER A 151 7.27 9.83 9.53
CA SER A 151 8.64 10.23 9.85
C SER A 151 9.54 9.04 10.20
N ALA A 152 8.99 8.03 10.89
CA ALA A 152 9.75 6.84 11.21
C ALA A 152 10.00 5.96 9.98
N TRP A 153 9.01 5.84 9.11
CA TRP A 153 9.11 5.13 7.84
C TRP A 153 10.10 5.81 6.89
N SER A 154 9.92 7.11 6.65
CA SER A 154 10.76 7.92 5.76
C SER A 154 12.25 7.82 6.13
N ARG A 155 12.56 7.93 7.42
CA ARG A 155 13.93 7.77 7.92
C ARG A 155 14.53 6.41 7.58
N ALA A 156 13.73 5.34 7.67
CA ALA A 156 14.22 3.99 7.41
C ALA A 156 14.44 3.72 5.90
N VAL A 157 13.63 4.34 5.02
CA VAL A 157 13.73 4.12 3.57
C VAL A 157 14.67 5.10 2.86
N SER A 158 15.05 6.21 3.50
CA SER A 158 15.83 7.29 2.88
C SER A 158 17.28 6.88 2.52
N GLU A 159 17.81 5.81 3.10
CA GLU A 159 19.09 5.24 2.69
C GLU A 159 19.02 4.62 1.28
N VAL A 160 17.88 4.05 0.90
CA VAL A 160 17.66 3.44 -0.41
C VAL A 160 17.07 4.44 -1.39
N TRP A 161 16.12 5.25 -0.93
CA TRP A 161 15.46 6.30 -1.70
C TRP A 161 15.68 7.68 -1.05
N PRO A 162 16.80 8.36 -1.33
CA PRO A 162 17.13 9.66 -0.71
C PRO A 162 16.06 10.74 -0.91
N LEU A 163 15.22 10.61 -1.94
CA LEU A 163 14.11 11.54 -2.20
C LEU A 163 13.13 11.59 -1.01
N PHE A 164 12.97 10.51 -0.27
CA PHE A 164 12.07 10.48 0.91
C PHE A 164 12.65 11.15 2.17
N SER A 165 13.86 11.69 2.09
CA SER A 165 14.35 12.68 3.07
C SER A 165 13.70 14.05 2.86
N ASN A 166 13.11 14.32 1.68
CA ASN A 166 12.37 15.52 1.38
C ASN A 166 10.88 15.34 1.76
N ALA A 167 10.37 16.22 2.61
CA ALA A 167 8.99 16.15 3.09
C ALA A 167 7.96 16.36 1.96
N GLU A 168 8.25 17.22 0.98
CA GLU A 168 7.36 17.50 -0.14
C GLU A 168 7.22 16.28 -1.07
N GLU A 169 8.34 15.63 -1.41
CA GLU A 169 8.35 14.41 -2.23
C GLU A 169 7.62 13.27 -1.52
N THR A 170 7.88 13.09 -0.22
CA THR A 170 7.20 12.10 0.60
C THR A 170 5.70 12.37 0.66
N HIS A 171 5.30 13.62 0.87
CA HIS A 171 3.89 14.03 0.89
C HIS A 171 3.21 13.78 -0.45
N GLY A 172 3.85 14.15 -1.56
CA GLY A 172 3.32 13.90 -2.91
C GLY A 172 3.04 12.43 -3.18
N LEU A 173 3.99 11.54 -2.83
CA LEU A 173 3.80 10.09 -2.94
C LEU A 173 2.61 9.62 -2.09
N ILE A 174 2.54 10.05 -0.83
CA ILE A 174 1.50 9.60 0.11
C ILE A 174 0.13 10.05 -0.35
N VAL A 175 -0.03 11.31 -0.79
CA VAL A 175 -1.31 11.84 -1.28
C VAL A 175 -1.79 11.06 -2.51
N ALA A 176 -0.93 10.81 -3.49
CA ALA A 176 -1.29 9.99 -4.64
C ALA A 176 -1.69 8.57 -4.22
N SER A 177 -0.92 7.96 -3.32
CA SER A 177 -1.20 6.60 -2.82
C SER A 177 -2.50 6.53 -2.01
N LEU A 178 -2.83 7.55 -1.21
CA LEU A 178 -4.11 7.64 -0.49
C LEU A 178 -5.30 7.72 -1.44
N ILE A 179 -5.20 8.50 -2.51
CA ILE A 179 -6.23 8.56 -3.55
C ILE A 179 -6.40 7.20 -4.22
N GLY A 180 -5.28 6.57 -4.60
CA GLY A 180 -5.29 5.23 -5.18
C GLY A 180 -5.89 4.20 -4.23
N TRP A 181 -5.51 4.22 -2.95
CA TRP A 181 -6.04 3.34 -1.91
C TRP A 181 -7.54 3.52 -1.72
N ALA A 182 -8.02 4.76 -1.63
CA ALA A 182 -9.45 5.06 -1.46
C ALA A 182 -10.28 4.53 -2.66
N LEU A 183 -9.83 4.79 -3.89
CA LEU A 183 -10.51 4.34 -5.10
C LEU A 183 -10.52 2.81 -5.23
N SER A 184 -9.39 2.15 -4.92
CA SER A 184 -9.31 0.70 -4.87
C SER A 184 -10.25 0.11 -3.82
N SER A 185 -10.34 0.74 -2.65
CA SER A 185 -11.23 0.31 -1.57
C SER A 185 -12.71 0.42 -1.98
N VAL A 186 -13.11 1.54 -2.61
CA VAL A 186 -14.47 1.71 -3.16
C VAL A 186 -14.80 0.61 -4.17
N THR A 187 -13.86 0.28 -5.06
CA THR A 187 -14.02 -0.79 -6.04
C THR A 187 -14.23 -2.14 -5.37
N THR A 188 -13.40 -2.47 -4.37
CA THR A 188 -13.49 -3.75 -3.65
C THR A 188 -14.82 -3.87 -2.91
N MET A 189 -15.26 -2.81 -2.25
CA MET A 189 -16.55 -2.80 -1.53
C MET A 189 -17.74 -2.93 -2.48
N HIS A 190 -17.69 -2.28 -3.64
CA HIS A 190 -18.75 -2.39 -4.65
C HIS A 190 -18.84 -3.80 -5.25
N ALA A 191 -17.71 -4.48 -5.41
CA ALA A 191 -17.67 -5.84 -5.95
C ALA A 191 -18.12 -6.91 -4.93
N GLY A 192 -18.03 -6.62 -3.63
CA GLY A 192 -18.39 -7.54 -2.54
C GLY A 192 -19.83 -7.41 -2.02
N GLY A 193 -20.58 -6.42 -2.49
CA GLY A 193 -22.00 -6.19 -2.15
C GLY A 193 -22.92 -6.64 -3.26
#